data_b7d132e944ae0730332522322de03917
#
_entry.id   b7d132e944ae0730332522322de03917
#
_cell.length_a   1.000
_cell.length_b   1.000
_cell.length_c   1.000
_cell.angle_alpha   90.00
_cell.angle_beta   90.00
_cell.angle_gamma   90.00
#
_symmetry.space_group_name_H-M   'P 1'
#
loop_
_entity.id
_entity.type
_entity.pdbx_description
1 polymer ?
#
loop_
_entity_poly.entity_id
_entity_poly.type
_entity_poly.pdbx_seq_one_letter_code
_entity_poly.pdbx_strand_id
1 'polypeptide(L)'
;MSYEAHVTDTAYCYDGSFAGFLCCVFESYARKEIPAEVCPPEEGQLNFFGTRQIFTDEQHARRVAAGLDRLGREVKDRVTTGFLCTDPGKDLTLLRFVRLCFAQGPRAAQMLGDPDAAAAFALERAVDNEACRLIEFIRFEERDGMLGAVIHPKHRILPLLRGHFCSRLPDENFLIYDAAHGTALLHRDGQVRYLSMERYIPGADETELDWQRMWKRFFKALTIEQRRDEKAQMSHVPKRFWQDMCEMQPDLAFPAGADVRKAD
;
A
#
# COMPACT_ATOMS: atom_id res chain seq x y z
N MET A 1 -37.73 1.11 4.01
CA MET A 1 -37.93 1.54 2.61
C MET A 1 -36.69 1.14 1.84
N SER A 2 -36.81 0.10 1.00
CA SER A 2 -35.71 -0.31 0.10
C SER A 2 -35.58 0.77 -0.97
N TYR A 3 -34.53 1.58 -0.88
CA TYR A 3 -34.20 2.55 -1.93
C TYR A 3 -33.48 1.77 -3.04
N GLU A 4 -34.21 1.29 -4.03
CA GLU A 4 -33.62 0.76 -5.25
C GLU A 4 -32.89 1.91 -5.96
N ALA A 5 -31.58 1.93 -5.85
CA ALA A 5 -30.75 2.81 -6.64
C ALA A 5 -30.63 2.21 -8.04
N HIS A 6 -30.82 3.03 -9.08
CA HIS A 6 -30.63 2.58 -10.44
C HIS A 6 -29.17 2.77 -10.88
N VAL A 7 -28.67 1.86 -11.68
CA VAL A 7 -27.35 1.99 -12.31
C VAL A 7 -27.45 3.01 -13.45
N THR A 8 -26.53 3.97 -13.47
CA THR A 8 -26.49 5.03 -14.50
C THR A 8 -25.27 4.89 -15.39
N ASP A 9 -25.36 5.45 -16.59
CA ASP A 9 -24.23 5.56 -17.52
C ASP A 9 -23.37 6.81 -17.19
N THR A 10 -23.15 7.11 -15.92
CA THR A 10 -22.40 8.28 -15.45
C THR A 10 -21.16 7.83 -14.69
N ALA A 11 -20.00 8.34 -15.07
CA ALA A 11 -18.76 8.19 -14.31
C ALA A 11 -18.61 9.33 -13.29
N TYR A 12 -18.28 8.98 -12.03
CA TYR A 12 -17.92 9.95 -11.00
C TYR A 12 -16.41 10.16 -11.03
N CYS A 13 -15.98 11.41 -11.27
CA CYS A 13 -14.58 11.81 -11.21
C CYS A 13 -14.35 12.66 -9.96
N TYR A 14 -13.33 12.34 -9.18
CA TYR A 14 -13.02 13.02 -7.92
C TYR A 14 -11.50 13.23 -7.80
N ASP A 15 -11.02 13.92 -6.77
CA ASP A 15 -9.62 14.32 -6.59
C ASP A 15 -8.63 13.20 -6.21
N GLY A 16 -9.08 11.95 -6.11
CA GLY A 16 -8.24 10.80 -5.69
C GLY A 16 -8.03 10.71 -4.18
N SER A 17 -8.52 11.64 -3.38
CA SER A 17 -8.43 11.61 -1.93
C SER A 17 -9.49 10.67 -1.31
N PHE A 18 -9.19 10.13 -0.12
CA PHE A 18 -10.19 9.34 0.61
C PHE A 18 -11.45 10.15 0.95
N ALA A 19 -11.29 11.44 1.26
CA ALA A 19 -12.42 12.34 1.51
C ALA A 19 -13.28 12.53 0.25
N GLY A 20 -12.65 12.69 -0.92
CA GLY A 20 -13.34 12.76 -2.21
C GLY A 20 -14.08 11.46 -2.55
N PHE A 21 -13.48 10.30 -2.29
CA PHE A 21 -14.17 9.00 -2.42
C PHE A 21 -15.41 8.93 -1.53
N LEU A 22 -15.32 9.36 -0.27
CA LEU A 22 -16.48 9.41 0.63
C LEU A 22 -17.55 10.38 0.11
N CYS A 23 -17.17 11.47 -0.58
CA CYS A 23 -18.14 12.34 -1.25
C CYS A 23 -18.81 11.64 -2.44
N CYS A 24 -18.13 10.77 -3.18
CA CYS A 24 -18.77 9.93 -4.21
C CYS A 24 -19.83 9.01 -3.59
N VAL A 25 -19.55 8.40 -2.44
CA VAL A 25 -20.52 7.61 -1.69
C VAL A 25 -21.73 8.48 -1.30
N PHE A 26 -21.49 9.67 -0.74
CA PHE A 26 -22.57 10.61 -0.36
C PHE A 26 -23.45 10.97 -1.55
N GLU A 27 -22.86 11.38 -2.68
CA GLU A 27 -23.58 11.76 -3.89
C GLU A 27 -24.42 10.60 -4.46
N SER A 28 -23.90 9.37 -4.39
CA SER A 28 -24.65 8.19 -4.84
C SER A 28 -25.96 7.98 -4.07
N TYR A 29 -25.99 8.39 -2.79
CA TYR A 29 -27.23 8.38 -1.98
C TYR A 29 -28.11 9.60 -2.26
N ALA A 30 -27.53 10.79 -2.35
CA ALA A 30 -28.26 12.02 -2.61
C ALA A 30 -29.03 11.95 -3.94
N ARG A 31 -28.42 11.31 -4.95
CA ARG A 31 -29.00 11.13 -6.28
C ARG A 31 -29.75 9.82 -6.47
N LYS A 32 -29.67 8.91 -5.51
CA LYS A 32 -30.30 7.57 -5.58
C LYS A 32 -29.82 6.75 -6.78
N GLU A 33 -28.53 6.87 -7.11
CA GLU A 33 -27.91 6.20 -8.25
C GLU A 33 -26.65 5.44 -7.86
N ILE A 34 -26.26 4.47 -8.69
CA ILE A 34 -24.96 3.82 -8.66
C ILE A 34 -24.26 4.20 -9.96
N PRO A 35 -23.13 4.91 -9.93
CA PRO A 35 -22.42 5.29 -11.15
C PRO A 35 -21.88 4.05 -11.88
N ALA A 36 -21.66 4.18 -13.19
CA ALA A 36 -21.02 3.14 -13.99
C ALA A 36 -19.54 2.98 -13.59
N GLU A 37 -18.89 4.09 -13.20
CA GLU A 37 -17.49 4.14 -12.83
C GLU A 37 -17.26 5.19 -11.74
N VAL A 38 -16.24 4.96 -10.91
CA VAL A 38 -15.70 5.94 -9.95
C VAL A 38 -14.20 5.94 -10.12
N CYS A 39 -13.61 7.06 -10.51
CA CYS A 39 -12.19 7.12 -10.82
C CYS A 39 -11.58 8.48 -10.42
N PRO A 40 -10.29 8.52 -10.02
CA PRO A 40 -9.53 9.75 -9.92
C PRO A 40 -9.22 10.33 -11.32
N PRO A 41 -8.80 11.60 -11.43
CA PRO A 41 -8.60 12.30 -12.70
C PRO A 41 -7.57 11.65 -13.63
N GLU A 42 -6.56 11.00 -13.06
CA GLU A 42 -5.44 10.40 -13.79
C GLU A 42 -5.84 9.10 -14.51
N GLU A 43 -6.90 8.43 -14.06
CA GLU A 43 -7.42 7.20 -14.64
C GLU A 43 -8.52 7.46 -15.69
N GLY A 44 -8.89 8.72 -15.89
CA GLY A 44 -9.94 9.12 -16.83
C GLY A 44 -9.55 8.81 -18.28
N GLN A 45 -9.66 7.56 -18.67
CA GLN A 45 -9.76 7.18 -20.08
C GLN A 45 -10.97 7.91 -20.67
N LEU A 46 -10.93 8.21 -21.98
CA LEU A 46 -12.04 8.74 -22.76
C LEU A 46 -13.28 7.84 -22.53
N ASN A 47 -14.03 8.16 -21.50
CA ASN A 47 -15.19 7.37 -21.10
C ASN A 47 -16.32 7.69 -22.08
N PHE A 48 -16.91 6.65 -22.66
CA PHE A 48 -18.16 6.75 -23.42
C PHE A 48 -19.35 7.17 -22.53
N PHE A 49 -19.12 7.29 -21.20
CA PHE A 49 -20.09 7.67 -20.20
C PHE A 49 -20.11 9.19 -19.96
N GLY A 50 -21.25 9.72 -19.59
CA GLY A 50 -21.33 11.09 -19.07
C GLY A 50 -20.47 11.22 -17.81
N THR A 51 -19.60 12.23 -17.75
CA THR A 51 -18.72 12.46 -16.60
C THR A 51 -19.35 13.46 -15.65
N ARG A 52 -19.35 13.13 -14.36
CA ARG A 52 -19.73 14.04 -13.28
C ARG A 52 -18.57 14.28 -12.36
N GLN A 53 -18.14 15.54 -12.25
CA GLN A 53 -17.13 15.94 -11.28
C GLN A 53 -17.72 15.97 -9.88
N ILE A 54 -17.10 15.26 -8.95
CA ILE A 54 -17.44 15.25 -7.53
C ILE A 54 -16.37 16.05 -6.78
N PHE A 55 -16.77 17.19 -6.23
CA PHE A 55 -15.87 18.02 -5.43
C PHE A 55 -15.84 17.53 -3.98
N THR A 56 -14.65 17.55 -3.39
CA THR A 56 -14.46 17.17 -2.01
C THR A 56 -15.09 18.20 -1.07
N ASP A 57 -16.06 17.74 -0.28
CA ASP A 57 -16.73 18.47 0.78
C ASP A 57 -16.49 17.77 2.11
N GLU A 58 -15.88 18.50 3.05
CA GLU A 58 -15.53 17.89 4.35
C GLU A 58 -16.75 17.48 5.18
N GLN A 59 -17.89 18.18 5.07
CA GLN A 59 -19.08 17.85 5.83
C GLN A 59 -19.71 16.55 5.30
N HIS A 60 -19.78 16.40 3.98
CA HIS A 60 -20.24 15.19 3.33
C HIS A 60 -19.33 14.00 3.66
N ALA A 61 -18.00 14.18 3.53
CA ALA A 61 -17.03 13.14 3.87
C ALA A 61 -17.13 12.70 5.34
N ARG A 62 -17.18 13.65 6.29
CA ARG A 62 -17.35 13.38 7.72
C ARG A 62 -18.65 12.64 8.02
N ARG A 63 -19.75 12.97 7.34
CA ARG A 63 -21.04 12.31 7.52
C ARG A 63 -20.98 10.83 7.11
N VAL A 64 -20.34 10.51 5.99
CA VAL A 64 -20.15 9.12 5.54
C VAL A 64 -19.16 8.40 6.46
N ALA A 65 -18.04 9.02 6.85
CA ALA A 65 -17.07 8.46 7.79
C ALA A 65 -17.74 8.09 9.13
N ALA A 66 -18.56 8.99 9.70
CA ALA A 66 -19.34 8.69 10.91
C ALA A 66 -20.34 7.55 10.71
N GLY A 67 -20.84 7.36 9.50
CA GLY A 67 -21.65 6.20 9.13
C GLY A 67 -20.85 4.90 9.17
N LEU A 68 -19.65 4.91 8.60
CA LEU A 68 -18.73 3.77 8.64
C LEU A 68 -18.30 3.43 10.07
N ASP A 69 -18.01 4.43 10.91
CA ASP A 69 -17.68 4.22 12.33
C ASP A 69 -18.80 3.49 13.09
N ARG A 70 -20.07 3.82 12.79
CA ARG A 70 -21.24 3.13 13.39
C ARG A 70 -21.42 1.69 12.92
N LEU A 71 -20.96 1.35 11.71
CA LEU A 71 -20.95 -0.02 11.20
C LEU A 71 -19.85 -0.88 11.84
N GLY A 72 -18.90 -0.26 12.53
CA GLY A 72 -17.85 -0.95 13.28
C GLY A 72 -16.53 -1.07 12.52
N ARG A 73 -15.55 -1.55 13.27
CA ARG A 73 -14.15 -1.56 12.85
C ARG A 73 -13.91 -2.38 11.58
N GLU A 74 -14.50 -3.58 11.49
CA GLU A 74 -14.28 -4.48 10.35
C GLU A 74 -14.67 -3.83 9.01
N VAL A 75 -15.83 -3.18 8.95
CA VAL A 75 -16.28 -2.48 7.73
C VAL A 75 -15.36 -1.31 7.42
N LYS A 76 -15.02 -0.52 8.45
CA LYS A 76 -14.15 0.64 8.29
C LYS A 76 -12.75 0.24 7.79
N ASP A 77 -12.13 -0.75 8.44
CA ASP A 77 -10.80 -1.25 8.08
C ASP A 77 -10.80 -1.78 6.64
N ARG A 78 -11.82 -2.55 6.23
CA ARG A 78 -11.96 -3.03 4.85
C ARG A 78 -12.05 -1.90 3.83
N VAL A 79 -12.81 -0.85 4.12
CA VAL A 79 -12.91 0.30 3.21
C VAL A 79 -11.61 1.09 3.16
N THR A 80 -10.99 1.37 4.32
CA THR A 80 -9.75 2.16 4.37
C THR A 80 -8.56 1.41 3.79
N THR A 81 -8.42 0.12 4.07
CA THR A 81 -7.36 -0.73 3.49
C THR A 81 -7.61 -0.97 2.01
N GLY A 82 -8.84 -1.30 1.62
CA GLY A 82 -9.21 -1.49 0.21
C GLY A 82 -8.98 -0.24 -0.63
N PHE A 83 -9.13 0.95 -0.06
CA PHE A 83 -8.84 2.22 -0.76
C PHE A 83 -7.36 2.39 -1.12
N LEU A 84 -6.45 1.78 -0.37
CA LEU A 84 -5.02 1.78 -0.68
C LEU A 84 -4.65 0.90 -1.88
N CYS A 85 -5.57 0.02 -2.32
CA CYS A 85 -5.40 -0.76 -3.53
C CYS A 85 -5.28 0.16 -4.76
N THR A 86 -4.48 -0.26 -5.75
CA THR A 86 -4.30 0.48 -7.02
C THR A 86 -4.92 -0.24 -8.21
N ASP A 87 -5.68 -1.31 -7.96
CA ASP A 87 -6.35 -2.03 -9.03
C ASP A 87 -7.48 -1.20 -9.65
N PRO A 88 -7.64 -1.22 -10.98
CA PRO A 88 -8.72 -0.50 -11.65
C PRO A 88 -10.09 -0.93 -11.11
N GLY A 89 -11.01 0.04 -11.00
CA GLY A 89 -12.38 -0.21 -10.55
C GLY A 89 -12.54 -0.41 -9.04
N LYS A 90 -11.47 -0.28 -8.24
CA LYS A 90 -11.53 -0.42 -6.78
C LYS A 90 -12.54 0.51 -6.13
N ASP A 91 -12.63 1.74 -6.62
CA ASP A 91 -13.48 2.78 -6.02
C ASP A 91 -14.97 2.47 -6.20
N LEU A 92 -15.36 1.98 -7.38
CA LEU A 92 -16.73 1.50 -7.60
C LEU A 92 -17.04 0.27 -6.75
N THR A 93 -16.09 -0.66 -6.64
CA THR A 93 -16.21 -1.86 -5.78
C THR A 93 -16.44 -1.45 -4.33
N LEU A 94 -15.65 -0.52 -3.81
CA LEU A 94 -15.79 -0.03 -2.44
C LEU A 94 -17.08 0.76 -2.24
N LEU A 95 -17.52 1.55 -3.22
CA LEU A 95 -18.79 2.27 -3.16
C LEU A 95 -19.96 1.30 -3.03
N ARG A 96 -20.00 0.24 -3.85
CA ARG A 96 -21.03 -0.81 -3.78
C ARG A 96 -21.01 -1.52 -2.44
N PHE A 97 -19.83 -1.89 -1.94
CA PHE A 97 -19.66 -2.52 -0.64
C PHE A 97 -20.16 -1.62 0.50
N VAL A 98 -19.82 -0.33 0.51
CA VAL A 98 -20.29 0.63 1.51
C VAL A 98 -21.83 0.72 1.48
N ARG A 99 -22.43 0.76 0.29
CA ARG A 99 -23.89 0.76 0.14
C ARG A 99 -24.51 -0.53 0.67
N LEU A 100 -23.92 -1.67 0.40
CA LEU A 100 -24.36 -2.97 0.93
C LEU A 100 -24.33 -2.95 2.46
N CYS A 101 -23.25 -2.48 3.08
CA CYS A 101 -23.11 -2.38 4.53
C CYS A 101 -24.11 -1.41 5.16
N PHE A 102 -24.40 -0.27 4.52
CA PHE A 102 -25.44 0.64 5.02
C PHE A 102 -26.84 0.07 4.91
N ALA A 103 -27.12 -0.78 3.93
CA ALA A 103 -28.42 -1.42 3.73
C ALA A 103 -28.64 -2.61 4.67
N GLN A 104 -27.63 -3.46 4.88
CA GLN A 104 -27.74 -4.73 5.59
C GLN A 104 -27.08 -4.74 6.97
N GLY A 105 -26.39 -3.65 7.33
CA GLY A 105 -25.66 -3.54 8.59
C GLY A 105 -24.26 -4.18 8.54
N PRO A 106 -23.53 -4.19 9.69
CA PRO A 106 -22.13 -4.59 9.74
C PRO A 106 -21.89 -6.06 9.35
N ARG A 107 -22.85 -6.93 9.50
CA ARG A 107 -22.74 -8.35 9.11
C ARG A 107 -22.52 -8.55 7.61
N ALA A 108 -22.88 -7.56 6.78
CA ALA A 108 -22.62 -7.58 5.34
C ALA A 108 -21.14 -7.79 5.01
N ALA A 109 -20.25 -7.30 5.85
CA ALA A 109 -18.80 -7.49 5.67
C ALA A 109 -18.39 -8.98 5.68
N GLN A 110 -19.11 -9.84 6.35
CA GLN A 110 -18.83 -11.27 6.47
C GLN A 110 -19.56 -12.13 5.41
N MET A 111 -20.42 -11.51 4.61
CA MET A 111 -21.22 -12.19 3.59
C MET A 111 -20.43 -12.44 2.31
N LEU A 112 -19.37 -13.25 2.37
CA LEU A 112 -18.50 -13.52 1.21
C LEU A 112 -19.20 -14.25 0.04
N GLY A 113 -20.43 -14.67 0.20
CA GLY A 113 -21.30 -15.13 -0.88
C GLY A 113 -21.91 -13.99 -1.70
N ASP A 114 -21.93 -12.77 -1.17
CA ASP A 114 -22.33 -11.57 -1.89
C ASP A 114 -21.15 -11.05 -2.74
N PRO A 115 -21.36 -10.76 -4.05
CA PRO A 115 -20.27 -10.36 -4.93
C PRO A 115 -19.59 -9.06 -4.52
N ASP A 116 -20.31 -8.07 -3.98
CA ASP A 116 -19.74 -6.79 -3.57
C ASP A 116 -18.90 -6.95 -2.28
N ALA A 117 -19.36 -7.78 -1.33
CA ALA A 117 -18.60 -8.10 -0.13
C ALA A 117 -17.32 -8.90 -0.45
N ALA A 118 -17.44 -9.91 -1.33
CA ALA A 118 -16.29 -10.72 -1.75
C ALA A 118 -15.26 -9.89 -2.52
N ALA A 119 -15.68 -9.00 -3.41
CA ALA A 119 -14.80 -8.13 -4.15
C ALA A 119 -14.05 -7.13 -3.24
N ALA A 120 -14.75 -6.49 -2.29
CA ALA A 120 -14.12 -5.60 -1.31
C ALA A 120 -13.13 -6.34 -0.40
N PHE A 121 -13.45 -7.57 0.03
CA PHE A 121 -12.53 -8.41 0.78
C PHE A 121 -11.27 -8.79 -0.03
N ALA A 122 -11.41 -9.03 -1.33
CA ALA A 122 -10.27 -9.31 -2.20
C ALA A 122 -9.31 -8.10 -2.30
N LEU A 123 -9.84 -6.87 -2.38
CA LEU A 123 -9.04 -5.65 -2.36
C LEU A 123 -8.27 -5.49 -1.05
N GLU A 124 -8.94 -5.59 0.09
CA GLU A 124 -8.32 -5.54 1.43
C GLU A 124 -7.20 -6.56 1.52
N ARG A 125 -7.49 -7.82 1.20
CA ARG A 125 -6.54 -8.92 1.29
C ARG A 125 -5.32 -8.76 0.38
N ALA A 126 -5.49 -8.17 -0.81
CA ALA A 126 -4.37 -7.91 -1.72
C ALA A 126 -3.38 -6.91 -1.11
N VAL A 127 -3.89 -5.84 -0.51
CA VAL A 127 -3.10 -4.79 0.16
C VAL A 127 -2.42 -5.33 1.42
N ASP A 128 -3.15 -6.03 2.29
CA ASP A 128 -2.62 -6.60 3.53
C ASP A 128 -1.53 -7.63 3.26
N ASN A 129 -1.74 -8.52 2.29
CA ASN A 129 -0.73 -9.52 1.91
C ASN A 129 0.56 -8.86 1.40
N GLU A 130 0.47 -7.75 0.67
CA GLU A 130 1.65 -7.02 0.22
C GLU A 130 2.35 -6.32 1.39
N ALA A 131 1.59 -5.67 2.28
CA ALA A 131 2.14 -5.03 3.47
C ALA A 131 2.85 -6.04 4.39
N CYS A 132 2.24 -7.19 4.66
CA CYS A 132 2.84 -8.26 5.46
C CYS A 132 4.17 -8.72 4.87
N ARG A 133 4.23 -8.95 3.55
CA ARG A 133 5.47 -9.36 2.89
C ARG A 133 6.55 -8.29 2.98
N LEU A 134 6.20 -7.02 2.76
CA LEU A 134 7.19 -5.94 2.83
C LEU A 134 7.70 -5.73 4.26
N ILE A 135 6.90 -5.94 5.29
CA ILE A 135 7.36 -5.94 6.69
C ILE A 135 8.49 -6.97 6.89
N GLU A 136 8.44 -8.12 6.22
CA GLU A 136 9.47 -9.17 6.33
C GLU A 136 10.72 -8.86 5.48
N PHE A 137 10.56 -8.17 4.36
CA PHE A 137 11.60 -8.04 3.35
C PHE A 137 12.26 -6.69 3.24
N ILE A 138 11.71 -5.63 3.85
CA ILE A 138 12.36 -4.31 3.90
C ILE A 138 13.77 -4.43 4.48
N ARG A 139 14.74 -3.83 3.78
CA ARG A 139 16.12 -3.65 4.22
C ARG A 139 16.38 -2.16 4.40
N PHE A 140 16.83 -1.80 5.57
CA PHE A 140 17.29 -0.45 5.85
C PHE A 140 18.79 -0.35 5.63
N GLU A 141 19.21 0.77 5.06
CA GLU A 141 20.62 1.19 4.97
C GLU A 141 20.83 2.34 5.92
N GLU A 142 21.90 2.31 6.70
CA GLU A 142 22.24 3.39 7.61
C GLU A 142 23.15 4.40 6.93
N ARG A 143 22.80 5.69 7.11
CA ARG A 143 23.66 6.81 6.71
C ARG A 143 23.43 7.98 7.65
N ASP A 144 24.53 8.50 8.23
CA ASP A 144 24.52 9.69 9.09
C ASP A 144 23.48 9.61 10.23
N GLY A 145 23.31 8.42 10.82
CA GLY A 145 22.37 8.19 11.90
C GLY A 145 20.89 8.14 11.47
N MET A 146 20.62 7.93 10.18
CA MET A 146 19.28 7.74 9.65
C MET A 146 19.17 6.42 8.87
N LEU A 147 18.16 5.65 9.19
CA LEU A 147 17.82 4.42 8.47
C LEU A 147 16.95 4.75 7.25
N GLY A 148 17.40 4.41 6.07
CA GLY A 148 16.68 4.61 4.82
C GLY A 148 16.31 3.30 4.15
N ALA A 149 15.10 3.19 3.62
CA ALA A 149 14.69 2.05 2.81
C ALA A 149 13.94 2.52 1.56
N VAL A 150 14.16 1.83 0.45
CA VAL A 150 13.39 1.99 -0.78
C VAL A 150 12.54 0.75 -0.98
N ILE A 151 11.29 0.95 -1.35
CA ILE A 151 10.34 -0.10 -1.67
C ILE A 151 9.64 0.19 -3.00
N HIS A 152 9.21 -0.87 -3.69
CA HIS A 152 8.47 -0.79 -4.94
C HIS A 152 7.16 -1.59 -4.83
N PRO A 153 6.22 -1.17 -3.98
CA PRO A 153 4.95 -1.87 -3.83
C PRO A 153 4.03 -1.61 -5.02
N LYS A 154 3.11 -2.55 -5.25
CA LYS A 154 2.00 -2.35 -6.18
C LYS A 154 0.96 -1.38 -5.60
N HIS A 155 0.67 -1.52 -4.30
CA HIS A 155 -0.38 -0.78 -3.59
C HIS A 155 0.21 0.30 -2.67
N ARG A 156 -0.57 1.30 -2.28
CA ARG A 156 -0.14 2.44 -1.43
C ARG A 156 -0.04 2.04 0.05
N ILE A 157 0.86 1.14 0.38
CA ILE A 157 0.91 0.44 1.68
C ILE A 157 1.61 1.17 2.82
N LEU A 158 2.25 2.32 2.60
CA LEU A 158 2.97 3.05 3.66
C LEU A 158 2.15 3.27 4.95
N PRO A 159 0.82 3.55 4.90
CA PRO A 159 0.02 3.66 6.11
C PRO A 159 -0.01 2.39 6.97
N LEU A 160 0.04 1.21 6.35
CA LEU A 160 0.04 -0.08 7.04
C LEU A 160 1.41 -0.42 7.66
N LEU A 161 2.51 0.02 7.03
CA LEU A 161 3.86 -0.17 7.53
C LEU A 161 4.16 0.68 8.76
N ARG A 162 3.50 1.84 8.89
CA ARG A 162 3.74 2.80 9.98
C ARG A 162 3.69 2.15 11.35
N GLY A 163 2.62 1.44 11.66
CA GLY A 163 2.42 0.86 12.99
C GLY A 163 3.54 -0.09 13.39
N HIS A 164 3.94 -0.96 12.46
CA HIS A 164 4.99 -1.94 12.67
C HIS A 164 6.36 -1.27 12.93
N PHE A 165 6.80 -0.39 12.00
CA PHE A 165 8.14 0.17 12.09
C PHE A 165 8.29 1.19 13.20
N CYS A 166 7.28 2.03 13.48
CA CYS A 166 7.33 2.93 14.64
C CYS A 166 7.38 2.17 15.99
N SER A 167 6.74 1.00 16.09
CA SER A 167 6.82 0.18 17.28
C SER A 167 8.14 -0.58 17.41
N ARG A 168 8.73 -0.99 16.30
CA ARG A 168 9.97 -1.76 16.27
C ARG A 168 11.22 -0.89 16.43
N LEU A 169 11.15 0.34 15.93
CA LEU A 169 12.26 1.30 15.88
C LEU A 169 11.84 2.64 16.51
N PRO A 170 11.42 2.63 17.81
CA PRO A 170 10.81 3.81 18.44
C PRO A 170 11.80 4.97 18.60
N ASP A 171 13.08 4.67 18.81
CA ASP A 171 14.13 5.64 19.07
C ASP A 171 14.96 5.99 17.83
N GLU A 172 14.70 5.30 16.71
CA GLU A 172 15.47 5.48 15.48
C GLU A 172 14.81 6.50 14.53
N ASN A 173 15.64 7.28 13.87
CA ASN A 173 15.19 8.09 12.74
C ASN A 173 15.19 7.24 11.48
N PHE A 174 14.04 7.10 10.82
CA PHE A 174 13.97 6.31 9.60
C PHE A 174 13.08 6.93 8.52
N LEU A 175 13.38 6.57 7.29
CA LEU A 175 12.62 6.94 6.10
C LEU A 175 12.34 5.68 5.26
N ILE A 176 11.08 5.44 4.91
CA ILE A 176 10.68 4.41 3.96
C ILE A 176 10.12 5.12 2.74
N TYR A 177 10.82 5.02 1.62
CA TYR A 177 10.43 5.63 0.35
C TYR A 177 9.74 4.62 -0.56
N ASP A 178 8.49 4.92 -0.91
CA ASP A 178 7.71 4.21 -1.92
C ASP A 178 8.00 4.82 -3.30
N ALA A 179 8.90 4.17 -4.03
CA ALA A 179 9.34 4.65 -5.34
C ALA A 179 8.28 4.48 -6.43
N ALA A 180 7.31 3.58 -6.23
CA ALA A 180 6.21 3.40 -7.18
C ALA A 180 5.19 4.55 -7.13
N HIS A 181 5.02 5.18 -5.96
CA HIS A 181 4.02 6.23 -5.75
C HIS A 181 4.61 7.59 -5.41
N GLY A 182 5.94 7.74 -5.37
CA GLY A 182 6.60 9.00 -5.09
C GLY A 182 6.29 9.57 -3.69
N THR A 183 6.12 8.69 -2.70
CA THR A 183 5.78 9.09 -1.33
C THR A 183 6.73 8.46 -0.32
N ALA A 184 6.94 9.12 0.82
CA ALA A 184 7.78 8.60 1.88
C ALA A 184 7.10 8.71 3.24
N LEU A 185 7.34 7.69 4.08
CA LEU A 185 7.06 7.70 5.51
C LEU A 185 8.35 8.10 6.24
N LEU A 186 8.36 9.25 6.87
CA LEU A 186 9.46 9.74 7.70
C LEU A 186 9.07 9.63 9.16
N HIS A 187 9.89 8.91 9.95
CA HIS A 187 9.88 8.94 11.41
C HIS A 187 11.13 9.68 11.88
N ARG A 188 10.95 10.78 12.58
CA ARG A 188 12.05 11.59 13.11
C ARG A 188 11.65 12.19 14.46
N ASP A 189 12.52 12.04 15.45
CA ASP A 189 12.31 12.58 16.81
C ASP A 189 10.92 12.21 17.38
N GLY A 190 10.50 10.97 17.19
CA GLY A 190 9.19 10.44 17.62
C GLY A 190 7.99 10.96 16.82
N GLN A 191 8.22 11.76 15.80
CA GLN A 191 7.16 12.27 14.91
C GLN A 191 7.11 11.54 13.58
N VAL A 192 5.90 11.30 13.11
CA VAL A 192 5.65 10.65 11.82
C VAL A 192 5.07 11.63 10.82
N ARG A 193 5.64 11.68 9.62
CA ARG A 193 5.16 12.50 8.51
C ARG A 193 5.15 11.70 7.21
N TYR A 194 4.19 12.02 6.34
CA TYR A 194 4.19 11.56 4.95
C TYR A 194 4.64 12.71 4.05
N LEU A 195 5.55 12.40 3.13
CA LEU A 195 6.17 13.39 2.25
C LEU A 195 5.98 12.94 0.80
N SER A 196 5.71 13.89 -0.10
CA SER A 196 5.86 13.64 -1.54
C SER A 196 7.32 13.84 -1.91
N MET A 197 7.91 12.88 -2.61
CA MET A 197 9.32 12.90 -3.02
C MET A 197 9.43 12.35 -4.43
N GLU A 198 10.09 13.07 -5.33
CA GLU A 198 10.34 12.59 -6.69
C GLU A 198 11.38 11.46 -6.71
N ARG A 199 12.35 11.53 -5.84
CA ARG A 199 13.44 10.56 -5.77
C ARG A 199 14.07 10.52 -4.38
N TYR A 200 14.38 9.32 -3.92
CA TYR A 200 15.28 9.06 -2.79
C TYR A 200 16.41 8.15 -3.28
N ILE A 201 17.65 8.53 -3.01
CA ILE A 201 18.82 7.70 -3.31
C ILE A 201 19.37 7.27 -1.97
N PRO A 202 19.22 6.00 -1.59
CA PRO A 202 19.89 5.46 -0.43
C PRO A 202 21.41 5.62 -0.63
N GLY A 203 22.11 5.92 0.42
CA GLY A 203 23.56 6.07 0.38
C GLY A 203 24.16 5.12 1.39
N ALA A 204 24.78 4.06 0.91
CA ALA A 204 25.59 3.20 1.76
C ALA A 204 26.99 3.85 1.92
N ASP A 205 27.42 4.09 3.13
CA ASP A 205 28.81 4.40 3.45
C ASP A 205 29.65 3.09 3.46
N GLU A 206 30.95 3.21 3.71
CA GLU A 206 31.83 2.02 3.72
C GLU A 206 31.41 1.00 4.79
N THR A 207 30.93 1.46 5.92
CA THR A 207 30.47 0.63 7.04
C THR A 207 29.23 -0.16 6.64
N GLU A 208 28.24 0.51 6.04
CA GLU A 208 27.02 -0.14 5.53
C GLU A 208 27.35 -1.16 4.43
N LEU A 209 28.27 -0.82 3.51
CA LEU A 209 28.73 -1.76 2.48
C LEU A 209 29.35 -3.02 3.08
N ASP A 210 30.10 -2.88 4.18
CA ASP A 210 30.70 -4.03 4.89
C ASP A 210 29.62 -4.88 5.57
N TRP A 211 28.58 -4.26 6.16
CA TRP A 211 27.42 -4.97 6.69
C TRP A 211 26.67 -5.76 5.61
N GLN A 212 26.43 -5.16 4.44
CA GLN A 212 25.78 -5.83 3.31
C GLN A 212 26.61 -7.00 2.79
N ARG A 213 27.95 -6.86 2.71
CA ARG A 213 28.86 -7.96 2.34
C ARG A 213 28.81 -9.09 3.35
N MET A 214 28.84 -8.78 4.64
CA MET A 214 28.74 -9.76 5.70
C MET A 214 27.40 -10.48 5.66
N TRP A 215 26.29 -9.78 5.45
CA TRP A 215 24.95 -10.36 5.29
C TRP A 215 24.88 -11.31 4.10
N LYS A 216 25.40 -10.92 2.93
CA LYS A 216 25.45 -11.78 1.75
C LYS A 216 26.26 -13.06 1.99
N ARG A 217 27.41 -12.94 2.68
CA ARG A 217 28.22 -14.13 3.07
C ARG A 217 27.45 -15.06 4.01
N PHE A 218 26.79 -14.50 4.99
CA PHE A 218 25.97 -15.25 5.94
C PHE A 218 24.80 -15.96 5.21
N PHE A 219 24.08 -15.26 4.36
CA PHE A 219 23.00 -15.82 3.55
C PHE A 219 23.49 -16.98 2.68
N LYS A 220 24.62 -16.81 2.01
CA LYS A 220 25.24 -17.87 1.21
C LYS A 220 25.69 -19.06 2.05
N ALA A 221 26.27 -18.82 3.22
CA ALA A 221 26.75 -19.87 4.12
C ALA A 221 25.61 -20.73 4.71
N LEU A 222 24.43 -20.13 4.94
CA LEU A 222 23.24 -20.84 5.41
C LEU A 222 22.49 -21.58 4.29
N THR A 223 22.76 -21.24 3.04
CA THR A 223 22.11 -21.87 1.88
C THR A 223 22.63 -23.29 1.70
N ILE A 224 21.75 -24.28 1.86
CA ILE A 224 22.05 -25.67 1.55
C ILE A 224 21.76 -25.87 0.06
N GLU A 225 22.80 -25.91 -0.77
CA GLU A 225 22.70 -25.96 -2.24
C GLU A 225 21.81 -27.13 -2.73
N GLN A 226 21.86 -28.30 -2.03
CA GLN A 226 21.03 -29.47 -2.37
C GLN A 226 19.52 -29.26 -2.13
N ARG A 227 19.16 -28.20 -1.34
CA ARG A 227 17.75 -27.84 -1.03
C ARG A 227 17.31 -26.58 -1.75
N ARG A 228 18.16 -26.02 -2.60
CA ARG A 228 17.85 -24.81 -3.36
C ARG A 228 16.75 -25.10 -4.37
N ASP A 229 15.59 -24.50 -4.15
CA ASP A 229 14.44 -24.56 -5.05
C ASP A 229 13.97 -23.12 -5.35
N GLU A 230 14.31 -22.63 -6.55
CA GLU A 230 13.93 -21.27 -6.97
C GLU A 230 12.41 -21.11 -7.09
N LYS A 231 11.65 -22.17 -7.41
CA LYS A 231 10.19 -22.07 -7.48
C LYS A 231 9.60 -21.89 -6.09
N ALA A 232 10.08 -22.67 -5.12
CA ALA A 232 9.68 -22.52 -3.72
C ALA A 232 10.09 -21.14 -3.19
N GLN A 233 11.31 -20.69 -3.48
CA GLN A 233 11.77 -19.34 -3.11
C GLN A 233 10.88 -18.26 -3.70
N MET A 234 10.54 -18.32 -4.99
CA MET A 234 9.65 -17.36 -5.64
C MET A 234 8.21 -17.37 -5.10
N SER A 235 7.74 -18.51 -4.57
CA SER A 235 6.41 -18.57 -3.95
C SER A 235 6.35 -17.83 -2.61
N HIS A 236 7.44 -17.85 -1.83
CA HIS A 236 7.57 -17.14 -0.57
C HIS A 236 7.99 -15.67 -0.77
N VAL A 237 8.99 -15.46 -1.63
CA VAL A 237 9.55 -14.13 -1.93
C VAL A 237 9.44 -13.87 -3.45
N PRO A 238 8.34 -13.29 -3.92
CA PRO A 238 8.16 -12.96 -5.32
C PRO A 238 9.30 -12.10 -5.88
N LYS A 239 9.72 -12.35 -7.12
CA LYS A 239 10.85 -11.67 -7.78
C LYS A 239 10.76 -10.13 -7.76
N ARG A 240 9.55 -9.57 -7.73
CA ARG A 240 9.36 -8.12 -7.67
C ARG A 240 9.96 -7.44 -6.44
N PHE A 241 10.15 -8.20 -5.33
CA PHE A 241 10.79 -7.68 -4.11
C PHE A 241 12.31 -7.86 -4.11
N TRP A 242 12.88 -8.67 -5.02
CA TRP A 242 14.30 -8.96 -5.04
C TRP A 242 15.17 -7.73 -5.32
N GLN A 243 14.63 -6.77 -6.06
CA GLN A 243 15.34 -5.51 -6.33
C GLN A 243 15.65 -4.70 -5.08
N ASP A 244 14.85 -4.86 -4.02
CA ASP A 244 14.97 -4.13 -2.75
C ASP A 244 15.73 -4.95 -1.68
N MET A 245 16.25 -6.14 -2.04
CA MET A 245 16.94 -7.05 -1.13
C MET A 245 18.42 -7.18 -1.52
N CYS A 246 19.33 -6.71 -0.66
CA CYS A 246 20.76 -6.71 -0.98
C CYS A 246 21.32 -8.12 -1.26
N GLU A 247 20.82 -9.16 -0.60
CA GLU A 247 21.19 -10.57 -0.79
C GLU A 247 20.80 -11.14 -2.15
N MET A 248 19.85 -10.50 -2.84
CA MET A 248 19.40 -10.88 -4.18
C MET A 248 20.08 -10.07 -5.29
N GLN A 249 20.84 -9.03 -4.92
CA GLN A 249 21.58 -8.22 -5.87
C GLN A 249 22.94 -8.86 -6.19
N PRO A 250 23.45 -8.69 -7.42
CA PRO A 250 24.79 -9.13 -7.76
C PRO A 250 25.81 -8.48 -6.82
N ASP A 251 26.92 -9.16 -6.56
CA ASP A 251 27.99 -8.59 -5.77
C ASP A 251 28.49 -7.31 -6.44
N LEU A 252 28.54 -6.22 -5.69
CA LEU A 252 29.16 -4.98 -6.15
C LEU A 252 30.61 -5.34 -6.52
N ALA A 253 30.98 -5.11 -7.78
CA ALA A 253 32.33 -5.39 -8.27
C ALA A 253 33.33 -4.65 -7.36
N PHE A 254 34.25 -5.40 -6.76
CA PHE A 254 35.35 -4.80 -6.00
C PHE A 254 36.10 -3.83 -6.93
N PRO A 255 36.43 -2.62 -6.49
CA PRO A 255 37.50 -1.92 -7.15
C PRO A 255 38.76 -2.83 -7.04
N ALA A 256 39.27 -3.24 -8.18
CA ALA A 256 40.46 -4.07 -8.24
C ALA A 256 41.61 -3.32 -7.52
N GLY A 257 41.98 -3.77 -6.31
CA GLY A 257 43.09 -3.19 -5.59
C GLY A 257 43.11 -3.26 -4.07
N ALA A 258 42.10 -3.85 -3.39
CA ALA A 258 42.20 -4.06 -1.93
C ALA A 258 42.83 -5.43 -1.62
N ASP A 259 44.14 -5.47 -1.58
CA ASP A 259 44.93 -6.63 -1.10
C ASP A 259 44.62 -6.84 0.41
N VAL A 260 43.93 -7.93 0.74
CA VAL A 260 43.72 -8.34 2.12
C VAL A 260 45.05 -8.83 2.65
N ARG A 261 45.81 -7.97 3.34
CA ARG A 261 46.95 -8.42 4.14
C ARG A 261 46.42 -9.40 5.18
N LYS A 262 46.89 -10.64 5.09
CA LYS A 262 46.75 -11.64 6.12
C LYS A 262 47.32 -11.05 7.42
N ALA A 263 46.45 -10.94 8.41
CA ALA A 263 46.91 -10.77 9.78
C ALA A 263 47.38 -12.15 10.27
N ASP A 264 48.62 -12.24 10.60
CA ASP A 264 49.27 -13.38 11.27
C ASP A 264 48.74 -13.51 12.72
#